data_c18ef9f01602471aba76ec3062573a58
#
_entry.id   c18ef9f01602471aba76ec3062573a58
#
_cell.length_a   1.000
_cell.length_b   1.000
_cell.length_c   1.000
_cell.angle_alpha   90.00
_cell.angle_beta   90.00
_cell.angle_gamma   90.00
#
_symmetry.space_group_name_H-M   'P 1'
#
loop_
_entity.id
_entity.type
_entity.pdbx_description
1 polymer ?
#
loop_
_entity_poly.entity_id
_entity_poly.type
_entity_poly.pdbx_seq_one_letter_code
_entity_poly.pdbx_strand_id
1 'polypeptide(L)'
;MKNTPLLLSTTAYREMNEEQFNNMVSELQQTVGRFSLDLRYTQEKFYPLILKIIGNIPKLINEIPILEFKDRYKGKTAVVVSAGPTLDRNIETIKKYRDNIVLITVGTAMKTLNKHGIIPDFLCIIEANDCSKQIAGLDLKDVNFITEPYSNPNLRKFEFKKTYSHVSQNLPVNSFWCNLSGINNDEYFSKGTVSYTALNVARILGCSKIVLVGQDLAYIKGQCYSKDSAYKDLVCEYNKSLKKWEITAKDFENFCNSLGNYESPEKRKRIALERLKNLNASLYYVKGIQGDMIPTESVYSAFIQPLSEFTQMYPDREYINTSLVGAQIDGFNNIPLEEALKDSNAIENRELISEFKYDMQSIKDNLFKSKESLKPALLLVDGVRKLAKNINNDIKRYKNITQEILKNLKKLTTGYTALSYDFASKNMLFDFITTAERIEIDYEMKMTKEFTLDSVKNIVNKILEYANKTEEKINKVSGEIDRVLGEI
;
A
#
# COMPACT_ATOMS: atom_id res chain seq x y z
N MET A 1 19.42 -5.54 -1.80
CA MET A 1 20.29 -5.79 -0.63
C MET A 1 21.65 -6.22 -1.10
N LYS A 2 22.72 -5.49 -0.73
CA LYS A 2 24.11 -5.88 -1.11
C LYS A 2 24.61 -7.12 -0.34
N ASN A 3 24.03 -7.46 0.80
CA ASN A 3 24.47 -8.57 1.62
C ASN A 3 23.26 -9.44 2.04
N THR A 4 23.31 -10.72 1.72
CA THR A 4 22.40 -11.71 2.30
C THR A 4 22.78 -11.89 3.78
N PRO A 5 21.81 -11.83 4.72
CA PRO A 5 22.13 -12.10 6.11
C PRO A 5 22.74 -13.48 6.27
N LEU A 6 23.86 -13.56 6.96
CA LEU A 6 24.55 -14.81 7.26
C LEU A 6 24.25 -15.19 8.72
N LEU A 7 23.58 -16.33 8.88
CA LEU A 7 23.33 -16.87 10.20
C LEU A 7 24.48 -17.84 10.56
N LEU A 8 25.21 -17.51 11.61
CA LEU A 8 26.29 -18.35 12.14
C LEU A 8 25.84 -18.97 13.46
N SER A 9 26.03 -20.27 13.59
CA SER A 9 25.84 -20.97 14.86
C SER A 9 26.90 -22.03 15.06
N THR A 10 27.23 -22.38 16.32
CA THR A 10 28.10 -23.48 16.61
C THR A 10 27.35 -24.82 16.43
N THR A 11 28.08 -25.87 16.12
CA THR A 11 27.49 -27.22 15.99
C THR A 11 26.83 -27.66 17.30
N ALA A 12 27.50 -27.39 18.45
CA ALA A 12 26.95 -27.71 19.76
C ALA A 12 25.62 -27.01 20.04
N TYR A 13 25.46 -25.73 19.66
CA TYR A 13 24.19 -25.00 19.82
C TYR A 13 23.07 -25.62 18.98
N ARG A 14 23.37 -26.01 17.75
CA ARG A 14 22.38 -26.68 16.86
C ARG A 14 21.92 -28.02 17.43
N GLU A 15 22.86 -28.82 17.89
CA GLU A 15 22.55 -30.17 18.44
C GLU A 15 21.76 -30.10 19.75
N MET A 16 22.05 -29.13 20.60
CA MET A 16 21.36 -28.97 21.89
C MET A 16 19.99 -28.28 21.77
N ASN A 17 19.77 -27.49 20.71
CA ASN A 17 18.59 -26.62 20.56
C ASN A 17 18.04 -26.69 19.12
N GLU A 18 18.00 -27.90 18.53
CA GLU A 18 17.66 -28.10 17.11
C GLU A 18 16.31 -27.50 16.73
N GLU A 19 15.28 -27.69 17.53
CA GLU A 19 13.95 -27.16 17.28
C GLU A 19 13.93 -25.63 17.29
N GLN A 20 14.55 -25.02 18.32
CA GLN A 20 14.63 -23.55 18.42
C GLN A 20 15.46 -22.95 17.28
N PHE A 21 16.56 -23.60 16.90
CA PHE A 21 17.40 -23.17 15.81
C PHE A 21 16.64 -23.23 14.47
N ASN A 22 15.93 -24.32 14.19
CA ASN A 22 15.15 -24.48 12.98
C ASN A 22 13.99 -23.49 12.91
N ASN A 23 13.31 -23.22 14.02
CA ASN A 23 12.26 -22.21 14.11
C ASN A 23 12.83 -20.79 13.81
N MET A 24 13.95 -20.44 14.41
CA MET A 24 14.63 -19.16 14.17
C MET A 24 15.08 -19.01 12.70
N VAL A 25 15.63 -20.08 12.10
CA VAL A 25 16.01 -20.07 10.67
C VAL A 25 14.78 -19.90 9.78
N SER A 26 13.69 -20.59 10.08
CA SER A 26 12.42 -20.48 9.35
C SER A 26 11.83 -19.08 9.44
N GLU A 27 11.78 -18.49 10.63
CA GLU A 27 11.33 -17.11 10.84
C GLU A 27 12.19 -16.09 10.11
N LEU A 28 13.51 -16.25 10.16
CA LEU A 28 14.45 -15.37 9.44
C LEU A 28 14.26 -15.48 7.93
N GLN A 29 14.15 -16.70 7.39
CA GLN A 29 13.88 -16.94 5.97
C GLN A 29 12.56 -16.33 5.53
N GLN A 30 11.50 -16.51 6.31
CA GLN A 30 10.18 -15.92 6.04
C GLN A 30 10.26 -14.39 6.08
N THR A 31 10.91 -13.82 7.09
CA THR A 31 11.05 -12.37 7.25
C THR A 31 11.84 -11.75 6.09
N VAL A 32 12.99 -12.34 5.74
CA VAL A 32 13.81 -11.90 4.60
C VAL A 32 13.05 -12.06 3.28
N GLY A 33 12.32 -13.16 3.12
CA GLY A 33 11.48 -13.42 1.95
C GLY A 33 10.37 -12.38 1.80
N ARG A 34 9.62 -12.13 2.88
CA ARG A 34 8.55 -11.11 2.92
C ARG A 34 9.12 -9.71 2.62
N PHE A 35 10.17 -9.32 3.33
CA PHE A 35 10.80 -8.01 3.11
C PHE A 35 11.30 -7.83 1.67
N SER A 36 11.86 -8.87 1.07
CA SER A 36 12.34 -8.82 -0.32
C SER A 36 11.18 -8.70 -1.32
N LEU A 37 10.04 -9.39 -1.07
CA LEU A 37 8.84 -9.30 -1.89
C LEU A 37 8.19 -7.92 -1.75
N ASP A 38 8.04 -7.42 -0.53
CA ASP A 38 7.45 -6.11 -0.25
C ASP A 38 8.29 -4.98 -0.87
N LEU A 39 9.61 -5.06 -0.73
CA LEU A 39 10.53 -4.08 -1.31
C LEU A 39 10.45 -4.08 -2.84
N ARG A 40 10.48 -5.26 -3.46
CA ARG A 40 10.36 -5.40 -4.92
C ARG A 40 9.02 -4.89 -5.43
N TYR A 41 7.93 -5.31 -4.79
CA TYR A 41 6.59 -4.85 -5.13
C TYR A 41 6.47 -3.32 -5.03
N THR A 42 6.98 -2.75 -3.96
CA THR A 42 6.95 -1.29 -3.74
C THR A 42 7.77 -0.56 -4.79
N GLN A 43 8.98 -1.04 -5.11
CA GLN A 43 9.85 -0.43 -6.10
C GLN A 43 9.26 -0.47 -7.52
N GLU A 44 8.60 -1.57 -7.91
CA GLU A 44 7.87 -1.67 -9.18
C GLU A 44 6.71 -0.67 -9.27
N LYS A 45 6.15 -0.25 -8.13
CA LYS A 45 5.04 0.71 -8.05
C LYS A 45 5.48 2.18 -7.98
N PHE A 46 6.73 2.49 -7.70
CA PHE A 46 7.18 3.87 -7.48
C PHE A 46 6.80 4.82 -8.62
N TYR A 47 7.07 4.45 -9.86
CA TYR A 47 6.73 5.29 -11.01
C TYR A 47 5.22 5.58 -11.14
N PRO A 48 4.32 4.57 -11.12
CA PRO A 48 2.88 4.84 -11.12
C PRO A 48 2.41 5.68 -9.94
N LEU A 49 3.00 5.50 -8.74
CA LEU A 49 2.63 6.25 -7.55
C LEU A 49 3.08 7.72 -7.65
N ILE A 50 4.30 7.98 -8.15
CA ILE A 50 4.79 9.35 -8.39
C ILE A 50 3.88 10.10 -9.36
N LEU A 51 3.47 9.48 -10.48
CA LEU A 51 2.53 10.09 -11.41
C LEU A 51 1.20 10.43 -10.74
N LYS A 52 0.70 9.57 -9.85
CA LYS A 52 -0.52 9.86 -9.08
C LYS A 52 -0.32 11.01 -8.11
N ILE A 53 0.82 11.05 -7.39
CA ILE A 53 1.12 12.17 -6.48
C ILE A 53 1.12 13.48 -7.27
N ILE A 54 1.87 13.56 -8.39
CA ILE A 54 1.94 14.77 -9.22
C ILE A 54 0.54 15.15 -9.71
N GLY A 55 -0.19 14.21 -10.30
CA GLY A 55 -1.54 14.45 -10.81
C GLY A 55 -2.57 14.85 -9.75
N ASN A 56 -2.35 14.49 -8.49
CA ASN A 56 -3.22 14.84 -7.38
C ASN A 56 -2.90 16.25 -6.77
N ILE A 57 -1.74 16.84 -7.07
CA ILE A 57 -1.30 18.11 -6.45
C ILE A 57 -2.38 19.19 -6.48
N PRO A 58 -3.13 19.43 -7.58
CA PRO A 58 -4.19 20.46 -7.60
C PRO A 58 -5.30 20.24 -6.56
N LYS A 59 -5.43 19.03 -6.02
CA LYS A 59 -6.35 18.68 -4.92
C LYS A 59 -5.63 18.67 -3.58
N LEU A 60 -4.42 18.10 -3.52
CA LEU A 60 -3.60 18.00 -2.31
C LEU A 60 -3.36 19.35 -1.63
N ILE A 61 -3.16 20.41 -2.41
CA ILE A 61 -2.96 21.79 -1.90
C ILE A 61 -4.19 22.36 -1.17
N ASN A 62 -5.35 21.70 -1.28
CA ASN A 62 -6.58 22.04 -0.57
C ASN A 62 -6.89 21.04 0.56
N GLU A 63 -6.09 20.01 0.72
CA GLU A 63 -6.24 19.02 1.81
C GLU A 63 -5.46 19.49 3.03
N ILE A 64 -6.02 19.27 4.22
CA ILE A 64 -5.36 19.65 5.47
C ILE A 64 -4.62 18.41 6.02
N PRO A 65 -3.34 18.52 6.41
CA PRO A 65 -2.67 17.42 7.11
C PRO A 65 -3.43 17.03 8.38
N ILE A 66 -3.75 15.75 8.57
CA ILE A 66 -4.51 15.33 9.78
C ILE A 66 -3.72 15.62 11.08
N LEU A 67 -2.41 15.78 10.99
CA LEU A 67 -1.55 16.13 12.11
C LEU A 67 -1.86 17.51 12.72
N GLU A 68 -2.47 18.43 11.96
CA GLU A 68 -2.97 19.73 12.46
C GLU A 68 -4.00 19.57 13.60
N PHE A 69 -4.58 18.36 13.72
CA PHE A 69 -5.57 18.05 14.74
C PHE A 69 -5.03 17.08 15.80
N LYS A 70 -3.70 17.05 15.98
CA LYS A 70 -3.06 16.25 17.03
C LYS A 70 -3.70 16.56 18.38
N ASP A 71 -4.04 15.50 19.11
CA ASP A 71 -4.68 15.56 20.44
C ASP A 71 -6.08 16.21 20.50
N ARG A 72 -6.72 16.45 19.34
CA ARG A 72 -8.08 17.06 19.29
C ARG A 72 -9.13 16.27 20.08
N TYR A 73 -8.99 14.95 20.10
CA TYR A 73 -9.85 14.02 20.84
C TYR A 73 -9.09 13.33 21.98
N LYS A 74 -8.20 14.07 22.65
CA LYS A 74 -7.40 13.55 23.76
C LYS A 74 -8.28 12.94 24.85
N GLY A 75 -7.94 11.69 25.21
CA GLY A 75 -8.67 10.96 26.25
C GLY A 75 -10.02 10.38 25.82
N LYS A 76 -10.46 10.59 24.55
CA LYS A 76 -11.69 10.03 24.03
C LYS A 76 -11.50 8.60 23.49
N THR A 77 -12.63 7.94 23.24
CA THR A 77 -12.69 6.59 22.67
C THR A 77 -12.85 6.69 21.13
N ALA A 78 -11.95 6.08 20.38
CA ALA A 78 -12.10 5.86 18.94
C ALA A 78 -12.65 4.45 18.66
N VAL A 79 -13.58 4.35 17.70
CA VAL A 79 -14.04 3.06 17.15
C VAL A 79 -13.64 3.00 15.69
N VAL A 80 -12.75 2.04 15.35
CA VAL A 80 -12.28 1.78 13.99
C VAL A 80 -13.10 0.62 13.42
N VAL A 81 -13.85 0.91 12.36
CA VAL A 81 -14.80 -0.04 11.76
C VAL A 81 -14.25 -0.61 10.47
N SER A 82 -14.09 -1.93 10.44
CA SER A 82 -13.75 -2.76 9.28
C SER A 82 -14.95 -3.62 8.85
N ALA A 83 -14.87 -4.24 7.67
CA ALA A 83 -16.00 -4.90 7.03
C ALA A 83 -16.12 -6.41 7.33
N GLY A 84 -15.47 -6.90 8.38
CA GLY A 84 -15.61 -8.32 8.75
C GLY A 84 -17.02 -8.70 9.21
N PRO A 85 -17.38 -9.99 9.21
CA PRO A 85 -18.72 -10.47 9.54
C PRO A 85 -19.24 -10.05 10.91
N THR A 86 -18.35 -9.83 11.89
CA THR A 86 -18.78 -9.41 13.24
C THR A 86 -19.27 -7.98 13.33
N LEU A 87 -19.06 -7.15 12.28
CA LEU A 87 -19.65 -5.82 12.20
C LEU A 87 -21.18 -5.87 12.32
N ASP A 88 -21.82 -6.84 11.67
CA ASP A 88 -23.28 -6.96 11.64
C ASP A 88 -23.92 -7.04 13.05
N ARG A 89 -23.20 -7.58 14.02
CA ARG A 89 -23.67 -7.74 15.40
C ARG A 89 -23.52 -6.46 16.25
N ASN A 90 -22.68 -5.54 15.80
CA ASN A 90 -22.28 -4.38 16.55
C ASN A 90 -22.99 -3.08 16.09
N ILE A 91 -23.81 -3.16 15.03
CA ILE A 91 -24.47 -1.99 14.42
C ILE A 91 -25.30 -1.21 15.41
N GLU A 92 -26.17 -1.89 16.17
CA GLU A 92 -27.07 -1.20 17.13
C GLU A 92 -26.27 -0.60 18.31
N THR A 93 -25.21 -1.26 18.75
CA THR A 93 -24.30 -0.69 19.77
C THR A 93 -23.57 0.54 19.26
N ILE A 94 -23.09 0.54 18.01
CA ILE A 94 -22.48 1.73 17.40
C ILE A 94 -23.49 2.89 17.39
N LYS A 95 -24.73 2.66 16.98
CA LYS A 95 -25.79 3.69 17.01
C LYS A 95 -26.02 4.25 18.41
N LYS A 96 -26.15 3.35 19.39
CA LYS A 96 -26.41 3.73 20.80
C LYS A 96 -25.31 4.65 21.35
N TYR A 97 -24.07 4.38 21.03
CA TYR A 97 -22.92 5.13 21.55
C TYR A 97 -22.36 6.15 20.55
N ARG A 98 -23.07 6.46 19.45
CA ARG A 98 -22.56 7.33 18.38
C ARG A 98 -22.01 8.67 18.85
N ASP A 99 -22.65 9.27 19.85
CA ASP A 99 -22.26 10.57 20.37
C ASP A 99 -21.05 10.51 21.32
N ASN A 100 -20.70 9.32 21.78
CA ASN A 100 -19.63 9.09 22.75
C ASN A 100 -18.30 8.67 22.11
N ILE A 101 -18.28 8.43 20.79
CA ILE A 101 -17.14 7.85 20.09
C ILE A 101 -16.68 8.69 18.90
N VAL A 102 -15.38 8.67 18.64
CA VAL A 102 -14.79 9.09 17.34
C VAL A 102 -14.89 7.89 16.41
N LEU A 103 -15.82 7.93 15.46
CA LEU A 103 -16.10 6.82 14.55
C LEU A 103 -15.27 6.95 13.27
N ILE A 104 -14.31 6.05 13.09
CA ILE A 104 -13.44 6.00 11.93
C ILE A 104 -13.74 4.72 11.15
N THR A 105 -14.03 4.82 9.86
CA THR A 105 -14.35 3.64 9.04
C THR A 105 -13.40 3.49 7.86
N VAL A 106 -13.22 2.27 7.38
CA VAL A 106 -12.53 1.98 6.12
C VAL A 106 -13.54 1.87 4.97
N GLY A 107 -13.08 2.07 3.73
CA GLY A 107 -13.94 2.10 2.55
C GLY A 107 -14.86 0.90 2.40
N THR A 108 -14.37 -0.31 2.68
CA THR A 108 -15.15 -1.56 2.55
C THR A 108 -16.34 -1.65 3.52
N ALA A 109 -16.29 -0.97 4.68
CA ALA A 109 -17.36 -0.97 5.67
C ALA A 109 -18.38 0.19 5.46
N MET A 110 -18.05 1.19 4.64
CA MET A 110 -18.87 2.40 4.50
C MET A 110 -20.30 2.10 4.04
N LYS A 111 -20.50 1.19 3.09
CA LYS A 111 -21.86 0.82 2.62
C LYS A 111 -22.70 0.20 3.73
N THR A 112 -22.09 -0.63 4.60
CA THR A 112 -22.78 -1.22 5.75
C THR A 112 -23.22 -0.14 6.71
N LEU A 113 -22.36 0.80 7.10
CA LEU A 113 -22.72 1.91 7.98
C LEU A 113 -23.83 2.80 7.38
N ASN A 114 -23.67 3.19 6.10
CA ASN A 114 -24.64 4.02 5.41
C ASN A 114 -26.04 3.38 5.36
N LYS A 115 -26.13 2.08 5.04
CA LYS A 115 -27.40 1.35 5.02
C LYS A 115 -28.14 1.41 6.35
N HIS A 116 -27.40 1.50 7.45
CA HIS A 116 -27.97 1.58 8.81
C HIS A 116 -28.09 3.02 9.32
N GLY A 117 -27.89 4.03 8.46
CA GLY A 117 -28.02 5.44 8.82
C GLY A 117 -26.91 5.94 9.76
N ILE A 118 -25.76 5.27 9.79
CA ILE A 118 -24.62 5.65 10.64
C ILE A 118 -23.63 6.48 9.79
N ILE A 119 -23.43 7.74 10.18
CA ILE A 119 -22.48 8.64 9.57
C ILE A 119 -21.19 8.60 10.39
N PRO A 120 -20.04 8.13 9.85
CA PRO A 120 -18.76 8.16 10.56
C PRO A 120 -18.18 9.59 10.61
N ASP A 121 -17.33 9.85 11.60
CA ASP A 121 -16.57 11.10 11.66
C ASP A 121 -15.50 11.14 10.55
N PHE A 122 -14.89 9.97 10.28
CA PHE A 122 -13.83 9.83 9.29
C PHE A 122 -13.98 8.56 8.45
N LEU A 123 -13.72 8.69 7.16
CA LEU A 123 -13.59 7.60 6.21
C LEU A 123 -12.14 7.55 5.72
N CYS A 124 -11.46 6.42 5.93
CA CYS A 124 -10.09 6.19 5.47
C CYS A 124 -10.08 5.33 4.21
N ILE A 125 -9.53 5.84 3.10
CA ILE A 125 -9.22 5.07 1.89
C ILE A 125 -7.89 5.56 1.33
N ILE A 126 -6.90 4.67 1.25
CA ILE A 126 -5.53 4.98 0.85
C ILE A 126 -5.10 4.25 -0.43
N GLU A 127 -6.03 3.60 -1.12
CA GLU A 127 -5.74 2.72 -2.25
C GLU A 127 -5.26 3.48 -3.49
N ALA A 128 -4.14 3.01 -4.08
CA ALA A 128 -3.67 3.50 -5.36
C ALA A 128 -4.52 2.97 -6.54
N ASN A 129 -5.12 1.78 -6.40
CA ASN A 129 -6.05 1.24 -7.37
C ASN A 129 -7.44 1.87 -7.21
N ASP A 130 -8.24 1.84 -8.29
CA ASP A 130 -9.59 2.39 -8.23
C ASP A 130 -10.51 1.49 -7.39
N CYS A 131 -10.87 2.00 -6.23
CA CYS A 131 -11.85 1.40 -5.31
C CYS A 131 -13.07 2.31 -5.07
N SER A 132 -13.30 3.29 -5.93
CA SER A 132 -14.41 4.25 -5.85
C SER A 132 -15.79 3.61 -5.73
N LYS A 133 -15.95 2.37 -6.22
CA LYS A 133 -17.20 1.60 -6.06
C LYS A 133 -17.55 1.25 -4.61
N GLN A 134 -16.57 1.29 -3.70
CA GLN A 134 -16.86 1.08 -2.27
C GLN A 134 -17.77 2.17 -1.71
N ILE A 135 -17.73 3.38 -2.30
CA ILE A 135 -18.45 4.56 -1.83
C ILE A 135 -19.39 5.18 -2.88
N ALA A 136 -19.43 4.63 -4.08
CA ALA A 136 -20.30 5.12 -5.15
C ALA A 136 -21.78 5.02 -4.75
N GLY A 137 -22.53 6.10 -5.02
CA GLY A 137 -23.95 6.23 -4.71
C GLY A 137 -24.26 6.61 -3.27
N LEU A 138 -23.26 6.90 -2.43
CA LEU A 138 -23.44 7.34 -1.06
C LEU A 138 -23.41 8.88 -0.98
N ASP A 139 -24.17 9.45 -0.06
CA ASP A 139 -24.01 10.84 0.37
C ASP A 139 -22.90 10.93 1.42
N LEU A 140 -21.84 11.67 1.11
CA LEU A 140 -20.62 11.76 1.92
C LEU A 140 -20.35 13.19 2.42
N LYS A 141 -21.32 14.13 2.25
CA LYS A 141 -21.14 15.56 2.58
C LYS A 141 -20.87 15.83 4.05
N ASP A 142 -21.32 14.92 4.93
CA ASP A 142 -21.09 15.00 6.37
C ASP A 142 -19.91 14.18 6.86
N VAL A 143 -19.18 13.49 5.94
CA VAL A 143 -18.07 12.60 6.26
C VAL A 143 -16.75 13.29 5.96
N ASN A 144 -15.81 13.29 6.92
CA ASN A 144 -14.45 13.71 6.67
C ASN A 144 -13.68 12.57 5.99
N PHE A 145 -12.94 12.89 4.93
CA PHE A 145 -12.19 11.92 4.16
C PHE A 145 -10.70 11.97 4.50
N ILE A 146 -10.09 10.82 4.78
CA ILE A 146 -8.65 10.66 5.02
C ILE A 146 -8.05 9.84 3.90
N THR A 147 -7.03 10.37 3.27
CA THR A 147 -6.40 9.74 2.12
C THR A 147 -4.89 10.01 2.06
N GLU A 148 -4.17 9.29 1.21
CA GLU A 148 -2.73 9.44 0.96
C GLU A 148 -2.49 10.21 -0.34
N PRO A 149 -1.33 10.89 -0.50
CA PRO A 149 -1.02 11.64 -1.72
C PRO A 149 -1.12 10.82 -3.00
N TYR A 150 -0.73 9.55 -2.95
CA TYR A 150 -0.75 8.62 -4.08
C TYR A 150 -2.10 7.94 -4.33
N SER A 151 -3.09 8.14 -3.49
CA SER A 151 -4.40 7.48 -3.62
C SER A 151 -5.06 7.79 -4.96
N ASN A 152 -5.88 6.85 -5.42
CA ASN A 152 -6.51 6.96 -6.73
C ASN A 152 -7.28 8.28 -6.90
N PRO A 153 -7.05 9.05 -7.98
CA PRO A 153 -7.68 10.36 -8.19
C PRO A 153 -9.21 10.30 -8.28
N ASN A 154 -9.80 9.14 -8.63
CA ASN A 154 -11.26 8.99 -8.65
C ASN A 154 -11.89 9.13 -7.27
N LEU A 155 -11.16 8.86 -6.18
CA LEU A 155 -11.65 9.07 -4.82
C LEU A 155 -11.84 10.57 -4.51
N ARG A 156 -11.06 11.45 -5.12
CA ARG A 156 -11.13 12.91 -4.95
C ARG A 156 -12.21 13.60 -5.80
N LYS A 157 -13.00 12.81 -6.55
CA LYS A 157 -14.16 13.30 -7.31
C LYS A 157 -15.45 13.32 -6.49
N PHE A 158 -15.47 12.62 -5.34
CA PHE A 158 -16.61 12.62 -4.43
C PHE A 158 -16.61 13.89 -3.58
N GLU A 159 -17.80 14.33 -3.19
CA GLU A 159 -18.00 15.48 -2.31
C GLU A 159 -18.00 14.99 -0.86
N PHE A 160 -16.99 15.42 -0.09
CA PHE A 160 -16.84 15.14 1.33
C PHE A 160 -17.01 16.43 2.14
N LYS A 161 -17.27 16.31 3.44
CA LYS A 161 -17.27 17.46 4.35
C LYS A 161 -15.95 18.21 4.30
N LYS A 162 -14.84 17.50 4.49
CA LYS A 162 -13.46 17.95 4.28
C LYS A 162 -12.58 16.76 3.93
N THR A 163 -11.47 17.03 3.25
CA THR A 163 -10.45 16.01 2.95
C THR A 163 -9.16 16.33 3.70
N TYR A 164 -8.62 15.31 4.33
CA TYR A 164 -7.39 15.37 5.10
C TYR A 164 -6.34 14.44 4.50
N SER A 165 -5.09 14.90 4.46
CA SER A 165 -3.98 14.07 4.03
C SER A 165 -3.34 13.34 5.21
N HIS A 166 -3.09 12.04 5.03
CA HIS A 166 -2.22 11.21 5.84
C HIS A 166 -1.03 10.82 4.96
N VAL A 167 0.18 11.21 5.34
CA VAL A 167 1.36 11.07 4.48
C VAL A 167 2.32 10.07 5.11
N SER A 168 2.09 8.77 4.88
CA SER A 168 2.84 7.71 5.56
C SER A 168 4.35 7.78 5.32
N GLN A 169 5.11 7.74 6.40
CA GLN A 169 6.57 7.81 6.43
C GLN A 169 7.22 6.58 5.78
N ASN A 170 6.63 5.43 5.97
CA ASN A 170 7.20 4.15 5.52
C ASN A 170 7.00 3.86 4.03
N LEU A 171 6.38 4.75 3.26
CA LEU A 171 6.33 4.68 1.80
C LEU A 171 7.23 5.76 1.18
N PRO A 172 8.43 5.40 0.66
CA PRO A 172 9.44 6.38 0.24
C PRO A 172 8.96 7.43 -0.78
N VAL A 173 8.02 7.07 -1.68
CA VAL A 173 7.49 8.00 -2.68
C VAL A 173 6.77 9.21 -2.07
N ASN A 174 6.28 9.10 -0.83
CA ASN A 174 5.65 10.22 -0.12
C ASN A 174 6.65 11.34 0.24
N SER A 175 7.95 11.01 0.33
CA SER A 175 9.00 12.02 0.53
C SER A 175 9.04 13.05 -0.60
N PHE A 176 8.60 12.67 -1.81
CA PHE A 176 8.46 13.63 -2.90
C PHE A 176 7.44 14.74 -2.56
N TRP A 177 6.25 14.36 -2.06
CA TRP A 177 5.26 15.35 -1.63
C TRP A 177 5.73 16.15 -0.41
N CYS A 178 6.35 15.50 0.56
CA CYS A 178 6.91 16.19 1.74
C CYS A 178 7.93 17.24 1.34
N ASN A 179 8.84 16.93 0.41
CA ASN A 179 9.85 17.89 -0.08
C ASN A 179 9.25 19.03 -0.88
N LEU A 180 8.13 18.81 -1.58
CA LEU A 180 7.43 19.88 -2.30
C LEU A 180 6.69 20.80 -1.35
N SER A 181 5.99 20.25 -0.37
CA SER A 181 4.99 20.91 0.46
C SER A 181 5.51 21.40 1.81
N GLY A 182 6.68 20.90 2.25
CA GLY A 182 7.23 21.17 3.57
C GLY A 182 6.54 20.42 4.73
N ILE A 183 5.63 19.48 4.43
CA ILE A 183 4.97 18.67 5.48
C ILE A 183 5.98 17.74 6.13
N ASN A 184 6.05 17.78 7.47
CA ASN A 184 6.68 16.72 8.24
C ASN A 184 5.75 15.51 8.35
N ASN A 185 6.28 14.29 8.08
CA ASN A 185 5.53 13.05 8.15
C ASN A 185 6.03 12.06 9.22
N ASP A 186 6.81 12.50 10.19
CA ASP A 186 7.46 11.63 11.19
C ASP A 186 6.44 10.88 12.07
N GLU A 187 5.22 11.36 12.21
CA GLU A 187 4.16 10.72 12.99
C GLU A 187 3.17 9.91 12.14
N TYR A 188 3.33 9.90 10.82
CA TYR A 188 2.42 9.18 9.94
C TYR A 188 2.94 7.78 9.62
N PHE A 189 2.22 6.77 10.07
CA PHE A 189 2.56 5.37 9.81
C PHE A 189 1.40 4.66 9.11
N SER A 190 1.73 3.79 8.16
CA SER A 190 0.79 2.89 7.49
C SER A 190 1.52 1.57 7.18
N LYS A 191 0.94 0.44 7.55
CA LYS A 191 1.52 -0.88 7.27
C LYS A 191 0.45 -1.85 6.79
N GLY A 192 0.58 -2.30 5.54
CA GLY A 192 -0.15 -3.43 4.98
C GLY A 192 -1.67 -3.28 4.84
N THR A 193 -2.34 -2.54 5.71
CA THR A 193 -3.80 -2.40 5.70
C THR A 193 -4.27 -0.99 6.02
N VAL A 194 -5.37 -0.56 5.41
CA VAL A 194 -6.03 0.73 5.71
C VAL A 194 -6.48 0.82 7.16
N SER A 195 -6.77 -0.30 7.84
CA SER A 195 -7.10 -0.31 9.27
C SER A 195 -5.92 0.18 10.13
N TYR A 196 -4.68 -0.09 9.72
CA TYR A 196 -3.49 0.46 10.39
C TYR A 196 -3.46 2.00 10.29
N THR A 197 -3.76 2.55 9.10
CA THR A 197 -3.89 4.00 8.92
C THR A 197 -4.98 4.58 9.81
N ALA A 198 -6.14 3.92 9.90
CA ALA A 198 -7.24 4.34 10.77
C ALA A 198 -6.85 4.32 12.26
N LEU A 199 -6.10 3.30 12.71
CA LEU A 199 -5.50 3.27 14.05
C LEU A 199 -4.54 4.45 14.28
N ASN A 200 -3.68 4.74 13.29
CA ASN A 200 -2.75 5.86 13.39
C ASN A 200 -3.47 7.21 13.44
N VAL A 201 -4.56 7.36 12.68
CA VAL A 201 -5.43 8.55 12.76
C VAL A 201 -6.04 8.70 14.16
N ALA A 202 -6.59 7.62 14.73
CA ALA A 202 -7.11 7.63 16.10
C ALA A 202 -6.02 8.03 17.13
N ARG A 203 -4.79 7.53 16.93
CA ARG A 203 -3.62 7.89 17.75
C ARG A 203 -3.25 9.37 17.63
N ILE A 204 -3.15 9.89 16.38
CA ILE A 204 -2.82 11.30 16.12
C ILE A 204 -3.87 12.20 16.78
N LEU A 205 -5.14 11.85 16.67
CA LEU A 205 -6.23 12.59 17.28
C LEU A 205 -6.24 12.52 18.83
N GLY A 206 -5.35 11.75 19.45
CA GLY A 206 -5.15 11.68 20.90
C GLY A 206 -6.11 10.74 21.63
N CYS A 207 -6.81 9.84 20.94
CA CYS A 207 -7.69 8.89 21.56
C CYS A 207 -6.92 7.94 22.49
N SER A 208 -7.38 7.80 23.74
CA SER A 208 -6.74 6.94 24.74
C SER A 208 -7.22 5.50 24.70
N LYS A 209 -8.42 5.27 24.17
CA LYS A 209 -9.02 3.95 23.95
C LYS A 209 -9.31 3.79 22.46
N ILE A 210 -8.82 2.70 21.84
CA ILE A 210 -9.04 2.39 20.43
C ILE A 210 -9.69 1.01 20.31
N VAL A 211 -10.89 0.98 19.76
CA VAL A 211 -11.74 -0.20 19.68
C VAL A 211 -11.89 -0.62 18.22
N LEU A 212 -11.53 -1.84 17.88
CA LEU A 212 -11.75 -2.44 16.57
C LEU A 212 -13.11 -3.13 16.49
N VAL A 213 -13.85 -2.86 15.42
CA VAL A 213 -15.14 -3.51 15.11
C VAL A 213 -15.05 -4.09 13.70
N GLY A 214 -15.44 -5.37 13.54
CA GLY A 214 -15.39 -6.02 12.24
C GLY A 214 -13.96 -6.29 11.73
N GLN A 215 -12.97 -6.31 12.63
CA GLN A 215 -11.56 -6.64 12.30
C GLN A 215 -11.31 -8.13 12.58
N ASP A 216 -12.02 -8.99 11.86
CA ASP A 216 -12.03 -10.43 12.12
C ASP A 216 -10.79 -11.14 11.59
N LEU A 217 -10.23 -10.69 10.48
CA LEU A 217 -9.05 -11.25 9.79
C LEU A 217 -9.14 -12.76 9.56
N ALA A 218 -10.36 -13.28 9.49
CA ALA A 218 -10.68 -14.69 9.27
C ALA A 218 -12.10 -14.81 8.71
N TYR A 219 -12.41 -15.96 8.18
CA TYR A 219 -13.73 -16.28 7.63
C TYR A 219 -14.62 -16.89 8.72
N ILE A 220 -15.69 -16.17 9.07
CA ILE A 220 -16.54 -16.54 10.20
C ILE A 220 -17.84 -17.14 9.70
N LYS A 221 -18.10 -18.42 10.08
CA LYS A 221 -19.35 -19.15 9.74
C LYS A 221 -19.71 -19.06 8.25
N GLY A 222 -18.70 -19.25 7.38
CA GLY A 222 -18.89 -19.18 5.93
C GLY A 222 -18.91 -17.79 5.33
N GLN A 223 -18.85 -16.72 6.12
CA GLN A 223 -18.85 -15.35 5.63
C GLN A 223 -17.44 -14.77 5.57
N CYS A 224 -17.10 -14.12 4.46
CA CYS A 224 -15.86 -13.39 4.29
C CYS A 224 -15.98 -11.92 4.72
N TYR A 225 -17.17 -11.35 4.56
CA TYR A 225 -17.46 -9.95 4.85
C TYR A 225 -18.84 -9.78 5.51
N SER A 226 -19.11 -8.58 6.05
CA SER A 226 -20.43 -8.20 6.55
C SER A 226 -21.48 -8.24 5.43
N LYS A 227 -22.76 -8.47 5.80
CA LYS A 227 -23.87 -8.72 4.86
C LYS A 227 -24.14 -7.60 3.86
N ASP A 228 -23.78 -6.37 4.20
CA ASP A 228 -24.02 -5.18 3.39
C ASP A 228 -22.74 -4.60 2.78
N SER A 229 -21.62 -5.27 2.95
CA SER A 229 -20.35 -4.92 2.33
C SER A 229 -20.41 -5.02 0.79
N ALA A 230 -19.55 -4.29 0.10
CA ALA A 230 -19.37 -4.41 -1.34
C ALA A 230 -18.95 -5.83 -1.80
N TYR A 231 -18.39 -6.64 -0.90
CA TYR A 231 -17.90 -8.01 -1.16
C TYR A 231 -18.73 -9.09 -0.45
N LYS A 232 -19.98 -8.79 -0.11
CA LYS A 232 -20.90 -9.67 0.63
C LYS A 232 -21.14 -11.04 -0.01
N ASP A 233 -20.94 -11.15 -1.32
CA ASP A 233 -21.18 -12.38 -2.08
C ASP A 233 -20.04 -13.40 -1.97
N LEU A 234 -18.90 -13.00 -1.42
CA LEU A 234 -17.80 -13.93 -1.12
C LEU A 234 -18.12 -14.76 0.13
N VAL A 235 -18.03 -16.07 -0.03
CA VAL A 235 -18.26 -17.06 1.06
C VAL A 235 -17.12 -18.06 1.09
N CYS A 236 -16.77 -18.53 2.29
CA CYS A 236 -15.75 -19.56 2.52
C CYS A 236 -16.41 -20.74 3.20
N GLU A 237 -16.60 -21.85 2.49
CA GLU A 237 -17.30 -23.05 2.96
C GLU A 237 -16.45 -24.30 2.83
N TYR A 238 -16.66 -25.29 3.72
CA TYR A 238 -15.93 -26.54 3.64
C TYR A 238 -16.56 -27.46 2.58
N ASN A 239 -15.81 -27.69 1.51
CA ASN A 239 -16.20 -28.62 0.45
C ASN A 239 -15.93 -30.06 0.90
N LYS A 240 -17.01 -30.78 1.24
CA LYS A 240 -16.93 -32.18 1.73
C LYS A 240 -16.34 -33.13 0.69
N SER A 241 -16.59 -32.91 -0.60
CA SER A 241 -16.10 -33.78 -1.68
C SER A 241 -14.60 -33.61 -1.89
N LEU A 242 -14.09 -32.39 -1.80
CA LEU A 242 -12.67 -32.06 -1.96
C LEU A 242 -11.91 -32.09 -0.62
N LYS A 243 -12.63 -32.28 0.51
CA LYS A 243 -12.09 -32.22 1.87
C LYS A 243 -11.25 -31.00 2.17
N LYS A 244 -11.64 -29.84 1.65
CA LYS A 244 -10.96 -28.56 1.85
C LYS A 244 -11.94 -27.40 1.95
N TRP A 245 -11.49 -26.29 2.51
CA TRP A 245 -12.21 -25.03 2.45
C TRP A 245 -12.08 -24.42 1.06
N GLU A 246 -13.15 -23.77 0.58
CA GLU A 246 -13.18 -23.08 -0.70
C GLU A 246 -13.87 -21.75 -0.57
N ILE A 247 -13.31 -20.74 -1.25
CA ILE A 247 -13.94 -19.42 -1.41
C ILE A 247 -14.67 -19.42 -2.76
N THR A 248 -15.95 -19.11 -2.71
CA THR A 248 -16.82 -18.97 -3.87
C THR A 248 -17.58 -17.64 -3.82
N ALA A 249 -18.24 -17.27 -4.90
CA ALA A 249 -19.16 -16.13 -4.95
C ALA A 249 -20.58 -16.66 -5.07
N LYS A 250 -21.46 -16.38 -4.07
CA LYS A 250 -22.89 -16.78 -4.09
C LYS A 250 -23.61 -16.20 -5.30
N ASP A 251 -23.38 -14.92 -5.57
CA ASP A 251 -23.81 -14.23 -6.79
C ASP A 251 -22.58 -13.79 -7.56
N PHE A 252 -22.19 -14.59 -8.56
CA PHE A 252 -20.98 -14.33 -9.33
C PHE A 252 -21.08 -13.06 -10.18
N GLU A 253 -22.26 -12.73 -10.70
CA GLU A 253 -22.46 -11.53 -11.51
C GLU A 253 -22.33 -10.27 -10.64
N ASN A 254 -22.96 -10.27 -9.47
CA ASN A 254 -22.83 -9.19 -8.51
C ASN A 254 -21.39 -9.04 -8.00
N PHE A 255 -20.70 -10.15 -7.75
CA PHE A 255 -19.27 -10.15 -7.42
C PHE A 255 -18.44 -9.53 -8.54
N CYS A 256 -18.66 -9.90 -9.82
CA CYS A 256 -18.01 -9.26 -10.96
C CYS A 256 -18.24 -7.74 -10.98
N ASN A 257 -19.48 -7.31 -10.70
CA ASN A 257 -19.83 -5.90 -10.66
C ASN A 257 -19.20 -5.12 -9.50
N SER A 258 -18.82 -5.79 -8.41
CA SER A 258 -18.14 -5.17 -7.27
C SER A 258 -16.66 -4.85 -7.52
N LEU A 259 -16.03 -5.47 -8.54
CA LEU A 259 -14.58 -5.42 -8.78
C LEU A 259 -14.07 -4.18 -9.54
N GLY A 260 -14.86 -3.16 -9.75
CA GLY A 260 -14.39 -1.96 -10.45
C GLY A 260 -14.85 -1.86 -11.91
N ASN A 261 -14.52 -0.74 -12.56
CA ASN A 261 -14.87 -0.50 -13.96
C ASN A 261 -13.79 -1.06 -14.87
N TYR A 262 -14.14 -2.08 -15.64
CA TYR A 262 -13.30 -2.65 -16.68
C TYR A 262 -13.91 -2.40 -18.07
N GLU A 263 -13.05 -2.40 -19.08
CA GLU A 263 -13.40 -2.04 -20.47
C GLU A 263 -14.48 -2.94 -21.08
N SER A 264 -14.58 -4.21 -20.64
CA SER A 264 -15.62 -5.13 -21.11
C SER A 264 -16.12 -6.07 -20.01
N PRO A 265 -17.35 -6.61 -20.16
CA PRO A 265 -17.89 -7.64 -19.28
C PRO A 265 -17.02 -8.91 -19.23
N GLU A 266 -16.44 -9.34 -20.36
CA GLU A 266 -15.59 -10.52 -20.47
C GLU A 266 -14.29 -10.34 -19.68
N LYS A 267 -13.66 -9.16 -19.79
CA LYS A 267 -12.47 -8.81 -19.02
C LYS A 267 -12.76 -8.82 -17.52
N ARG A 268 -13.90 -8.28 -17.11
CA ARG A 268 -14.36 -8.28 -15.73
C ARG A 268 -14.56 -9.70 -15.19
N LYS A 269 -15.23 -10.55 -15.95
CA LYS A 269 -15.47 -11.97 -15.60
C LYS A 269 -14.15 -12.74 -15.45
N ARG A 270 -13.20 -12.53 -16.38
CA ARG A 270 -11.86 -13.14 -16.27
C ARG A 270 -11.13 -12.71 -15.00
N ILE A 271 -11.16 -11.43 -14.67
CA ILE A 271 -10.53 -10.91 -13.43
C ILE A 271 -11.22 -11.48 -12.19
N ALA A 272 -12.53 -11.61 -12.19
CA ALA A 272 -13.28 -12.21 -11.08
C ALA A 272 -12.87 -13.67 -10.84
N LEU A 273 -12.77 -14.46 -11.91
CA LEU A 273 -12.33 -15.86 -11.84
C LEU A 273 -10.88 -15.97 -11.36
N GLU A 274 -10.00 -15.14 -11.89
CA GLU A 274 -8.59 -15.08 -11.44
C GLU A 274 -8.48 -14.70 -9.97
N ARG A 275 -9.28 -13.73 -9.51
CA ARG A 275 -9.33 -13.35 -8.09
C ARG A 275 -9.80 -14.50 -7.20
N LEU A 276 -10.88 -15.22 -7.57
CA LEU A 276 -11.33 -16.40 -6.82
C LEU A 276 -10.26 -17.50 -6.78
N LYS A 277 -9.58 -17.73 -7.90
CA LYS A 277 -8.45 -18.67 -7.96
C LYS A 277 -7.32 -18.28 -7.00
N ASN A 278 -6.95 -17.01 -6.98
CA ASN A 278 -5.88 -16.49 -6.11
C ASN A 278 -6.28 -16.54 -4.63
N LEU A 279 -7.53 -16.19 -4.28
CA LEU A 279 -8.06 -16.31 -2.93
C LEU A 279 -7.99 -17.77 -2.45
N ASN A 280 -8.44 -18.71 -3.27
CA ASN A 280 -8.37 -20.14 -2.93
C ASN A 280 -6.93 -20.66 -2.80
N ALA A 281 -6.01 -20.18 -3.63
CA ALA A 281 -4.59 -20.54 -3.55
C ALA A 281 -3.90 -19.95 -2.29
N SER A 282 -4.45 -18.89 -1.72
CA SER A 282 -3.90 -18.22 -0.53
C SER A 282 -4.58 -18.62 0.78
N LEU A 283 -5.58 -19.54 0.73
CA LEU A 283 -6.28 -20.04 1.91
C LEU A 283 -5.34 -20.81 2.83
N TYR A 284 -5.35 -20.48 4.11
CA TYR A 284 -4.70 -21.25 5.15
C TYR A 284 -5.34 -20.95 6.53
N TYR A 285 -4.69 -21.33 7.64
CA TYR A 285 -5.27 -21.24 8.97
C TYR A 285 -4.43 -20.37 9.88
N VAL A 286 -5.12 -19.63 10.75
CA VAL A 286 -4.51 -18.85 11.83
C VAL A 286 -5.15 -19.24 13.16
N LYS A 287 -4.46 -18.93 14.26
CA LYS A 287 -4.99 -19.08 15.61
C LYS A 287 -6.17 -18.13 15.82
N GLY A 288 -7.31 -18.71 16.18
CA GLY A 288 -8.50 -17.96 16.56
C GLY A 288 -8.46 -17.48 18.00
N ILE A 289 -9.29 -16.50 18.32
CA ILE A 289 -9.47 -15.95 19.69
C ILE A 289 -9.91 -17.06 20.68
N GLN A 290 -10.65 -18.05 20.21
CA GLN A 290 -11.14 -19.16 21.03
C GLN A 290 -10.11 -20.31 21.15
N GLY A 291 -8.92 -20.16 20.59
CA GLY A 291 -7.83 -21.16 20.62
C GLY A 291 -7.88 -22.20 19.51
N ASP A 292 -8.88 -22.16 18.65
CA ASP A 292 -9.02 -23.01 17.46
C ASP A 292 -8.23 -22.46 16.27
N MET A 293 -8.06 -23.32 15.24
CA MET A 293 -7.49 -22.90 13.95
C MET A 293 -8.62 -22.55 12.99
N ILE A 294 -8.68 -21.31 12.58
CA ILE A 294 -9.74 -20.78 11.72
C ILE A 294 -9.23 -20.40 10.31
N PRO A 295 -10.07 -20.59 9.27
CA PRO A 295 -9.66 -20.31 7.90
C PRO A 295 -9.50 -18.80 7.67
N THR A 296 -8.44 -18.44 6.95
CA THR A 296 -8.12 -17.08 6.51
C THR A 296 -7.42 -17.11 5.16
N GLU A 297 -7.00 -15.96 4.67
CA GLU A 297 -6.13 -15.83 3.52
C GLU A 297 -4.79 -15.16 3.88
N SER A 298 -3.79 -15.33 3.01
CA SER A 298 -2.43 -14.82 3.25
C SER A 298 -2.40 -13.30 3.51
N VAL A 299 -3.25 -12.54 2.84
CA VAL A 299 -3.34 -11.08 2.99
C VAL A 299 -3.85 -10.72 4.39
N TYR A 300 -4.94 -11.34 4.85
CA TYR A 300 -5.47 -11.07 6.18
C TYR A 300 -4.52 -11.47 7.30
N SER A 301 -3.87 -12.63 7.15
CA SER A 301 -2.84 -13.04 8.11
C SER A 301 -1.66 -12.06 8.16
N ALA A 302 -1.25 -11.52 7.00
CA ALA A 302 -0.19 -10.52 6.96
C ALA A 302 -0.55 -9.22 7.70
N PHE A 303 -1.84 -8.96 7.97
CA PHE A 303 -2.28 -7.80 8.74
C PHE A 303 -2.22 -7.99 10.25
N ILE A 304 -2.18 -9.24 10.74
CA ILE A 304 -2.19 -9.54 12.18
C ILE A 304 -0.95 -8.95 12.86
N GLN A 305 0.24 -9.24 12.35
CA GLN A 305 1.48 -8.77 12.93
C GLN A 305 1.62 -7.24 12.99
N PRO A 306 1.37 -6.47 11.91
CA PRO A 306 1.40 -5.00 11.99
C PRO A 306 0.46 -4.42 13.03
N LEU A 307 -0.75 -4.98 13.20
CA LEU A 307 -1.69 -4.52 14.22
C LEU A 307 -1.19 -4.83 15.62
N SER A 308 -0.60 -6.01 15.85
CA SER A 308 0.02 -6.35 17.13
C SER A 308 1.24 -5.45 17.44
N GLU A 309 2.09 -5.17 16.45
CA GLU A 309 3.20 -4.24 16.58
C GLU A 309 2.75 -2.83 16.93
N PHE A 310 1.59 -2.39 16.42
CA PHE A 310 1.04 -1.07 16.72
C PHE A 310 0.80 -0.89 18.23
N THR A 311 0.26 -1.92 18.90
CA THR A 311 0.02 -1.86 20.36
C THR A 311 1.31 -1.77 21.17
N GLN A 312 2.37 -2.43 20.69
CA GLN A 312 3.70 -2.39 21.31
C GLN A 312 4.41 -1.05 21.09
N MET A 313 4.22 -0.44 19.92
CA MET A 313 4.79 0.88 19.62
C MET A 313 4.13 2.01 20.42
N TYR A 314 2.87 1.85 20.81
CA TYR A 314 2.08 2.88 21.51
C TYR A 314 1.38 2.29 22.74
N PRO A 315 2.13 1.84 23.77
CA PRO A 315 1.59 1.09 24.91
C PRO A 315 0.80 1.97 25.91
N ASP A 316 0.75 3.26 25.70
CA ASP A 316 0.05 4.25 26.55
C ASP A 316 -1.46 4.31 26.30
N ARG A 317 -2.02 3.39 25.48
CA ARG A 317 -3.44 3.33 25.10
C ARG A 317 -4.05 1.99 25.42
N GLU A 318 -5.38 2.01 25.59
CA GLU A 318 -6.19 0.80 25.71
C GLU A 318 -6.60 0.34 24.30
N TYR A 319 -6.32 -0.94 23.96
CA TYR A 319 -6.68 -1.56 22.70
C TYR A 319 -7.66 -2.68 22.89
N ILE A 320 -8.79 -2.62 22.18
CA ILE A 320 -9.86 -3.60 22.27
C ILE A 320 -10.21 -4.08 20.85
N ASN A 321 -10.38 -5.39 20.68
CA ASN A 321 -10.98 -5.98 19.49
C ASN A 321 -12.32 -6.63 19.89
N THR A 322 -13.41 -6.17 19.28
CA THR A 322 -14.75 -6.68 19.60
C THR A 322 -15.11 -7.94 18.84
N SER A 323 -14.23 -8.45 18.01
CA SER A 323 -14.34 -9.80 17.45
C SER A 323 -14.05 -10.82 18.57
N LEU A 324 -15.02 -11.69 18.83
CA LEU A 324 -14.90 -12.75 19.83
C LEU A 324 -14.69 -14.14 19.18
N VAL A 325 -14.60 -14.16 17.86
CA VAL A 325 -14.56 -15.40 17.03
C VAL A 325 -13.58 -15.28 15.84
N GLY A 326 -12.88 -14.17 15.69
CA GLY A 326 -11.93 -13.90 14.60
C GLY A 326 -10.52 -14.40 14.92
N ALA A 327 -9.55 -13.98 14.09
CA ALA A 327 -8.14 -14.23 14.33
C ALA A 327 -7.68 -13.51 15.61
N GLN A 328 -6.79 -14.13 16.35
CA GLN A 328 -6.15 -13.52 17.51
C GLN A 328 -5.19 -12.43 17.03
N ILE A 329 -5.31 -11.24 17.61
CA ILE A 329 -4.39 -10.10 17.41
C ILE A 329 -3.79 -9.79 18.77
N ASP A 330 -2.50 -10.03 18.94
CA ASP A 330 -1.84 -9.82 20.22
C ASP A 330 -1.81 -8.31 20.59
N GLY A 331 -1.93 -8.03 21.90
CA GLY A 331 -2.00 -6.68 22.41
C GLY A 331 -3.39 -6.04 22.41
N PHE A 332 -4.40 -6.71 21.84
CA PHE A 332 -5.81 -6.31 21.93
C PHE A 332 -6.59 -7.18 22.92
N ASN A 333 -7.35 -6.55 23.81
CA ASN A 333 -8.29 -7.24 24.69
C ASN A 333 -9.57 -7.59 23.91
N ASN A 334 -10.04 -8.82 24.01
CA ASN A 334 -11.24 -9.26 23.31
C ASN A 334 -12.45 -9.20 24.25
N ILE A 335 -13.26 -8.15 24.13
CA ILE A 335 -14.51 -7.97 24.89
C ILE A 335 -15.63 -7.47 23.99
N PRO A 336 -16.93 -7.64 24.39
CA PRO A 336 -18.05 -7.11 23.63
C PRO A 336 -18.01 -5.59 23.51
N LEU A 337 -18.52 -5.05 22.39
CA LEU A 337 -18.52 -3.61 22.12
C LEU A 337 -19.27 -2.80 23.20
N GLU A 338 -20.38 -3.32 23.68
CA GLU A 338 -21.16 -2.68 24.75
C GLU A 338 -20.33 -2.47 26.01
N GLU A 339 -19.53 -3.47 26.39
CA GLU A 339 -18.64 -3.40 27.54
C GLU A 339 -17.49 -2.41 27.28
N ALA A 340 -16.91 -2.44 26.08
CA ALA A 340 -15.83 -1.55 25.68
C ALA A 340 -16.23 -0.06 25.74
N LEU A 341 -17.50 0.25 25.49
CA LEU A 341 -18.00 1.62 25.35
C LEU A 341 -18.73 2.17 26.58
N LYS A 342 -19.04 1.34 27.59
CA LYS A 342 -19.85 1.74 28.76
C LYS A 342 -19.37 3.01 29.47
N ASP A 343 -18.05 3.24 29.50
CA ASP A 343 -17.40 4.38 30.17
C ASP A 343 -17.00 5.49 29.17
N SER A 344 -17.47 5.43 27.91
CA SER A 344 -17.13 6.43 26.90
C SER A 344 -17.94 7.70 27.10
N ASN A 345 -17.25 8.85 27.17
CA ASN A 345 -17.85 10.15 27.40
C ASN A 345 -18.24 10.84 26.08
N ALA A 346 -19.34 11.58 26.11
CA ALA A 346 -19.81 12.35 24.96
C ALA A 346 -18.75 13.27 24.36
N ILE A 347 -18.83 13.45 23.05
CA ILE A 347 -17.97 14.36 22.30
C ILE A 347 -18.78 15.62 21.99
N GLU A 348 -18.56 16.66 22.79
CA GLU A 348 -19.31 17.91 22.71
C GLU A 348 -19.06 18.69 21.43
N ASN A 349 -17.83 18.67 20.93
CA ASN A 349 -17.46 19.40 19.71
C ASN A 349 -16.69 18.50 18.74
N ARG A 350 -17.28 18.25 17.57
CA ARG A 350 -16.71 17.43 16.49
C ARG A 350 -16.12 18.28 15.36
N GLU A 351 -16.18 19.59 15.48
CA GLU A 351 -15.69 20.45 14.42
C GLU A 351 -14.17 20.53 14.42
N LEU A 352 -13.58 20.40 13.22
CA LEU A 352 -12.15 20.51 12.98
C LEU A 352 -11.89 21.82 12.25
N ILE A 353 -11.36 22.80 12.98
CA ILE A 353 -11.00 24.12 12.43
C ILE A 353 -9.49 24.20 12.35
N SER A 354 -8.97 24.58 11.19
CA SER A 354 -7.55 24.84 10.96
C SER A 354 -7.39 26.02 10.02
N GLU A 355 -6.37 26.82 10.28
CA GLU A 355 -5.91 27.92 9.41
C GLU A 355 -4.74 27.49 8.51
N PHE A 356 -4.41 26.19 8.50
CA PHE A 356 -3.32 25.64 7.70
C PHE A 356 -3.46 26.00 6.23
N LYS A 357 -2.36 26.47 5.64
CA LYS A 357 -2.23 26.76 4.21
C LYS A 357 -0.86 26.35 3.72
N TYR A 358 -0.81 25.77 2.55
CA TYR A 358 0.45 25.50 1.87
C TYR A 358 1.10 26.78 1.35
N ASP A 359 2.42 26.82 1.37
CA ASP A 359 3.19 27.84 0.61
C ASP A 359 3.17 27.47 -0.88
N MET A 360 2.25 28.06 -1.59
CA MET A 360 2.02 27.81 -3.01
C MET A 360 3.22 28.16 -3.88
N GLN A 361 3.93 29.26 -3.54
CA GLN A 361 5.11 29.65 -4.31
C GLN A 361 6.23 28.63 -4.14
N SER A 362 6.47 28.17 -2.92
CA SER A 362 7.45 27.12 -2.63
C SER A 362 7.12 25.82 -3.38
N ILE A 363 5.85 25.41 -3.43
CA ILE A 363 5.43 24.20 -4.16
C ILE A 363 5.72 24.36 -5.67
N LYS A 364 5.35 25.48 -6.28
CA LYS A 364 5.61 25.77 -7.70
C LYS A 364 7.11 25.73 -8.02
N ASP A 365 7.90 26.41 -7.22
CA ASP A 365 9.36 26.49 -7.40
C ASP A 365 10.00 25.09 -7.24
N ASN A 366 9.58 24.31 -6.28
CA ASN A 366 10.10 22.95 -6.05
C ASN A 366 9.67 21.97 -7.14
N LEU A 367 8.44 22.09 -7.68
CA LEU A 367 7.99 21.32 -8.85
C LEU A 367 8.82 21.67 -10.08
N PHE A 368 9.01 22.95 -10.35
CA PHE A 368 9.84 23.40 -11.46
C PHE A 368 11.29 22.89 -11.33
N LYS A 369 11.90 23.03 -10.15
CA LYS A 369 13.26 22.50 -9.87
C LYS A 369 13.31 21.00 -10.07
N SER A 370 12.30 20.25 -9.62
CA SER A 370 12.22 18.81 -9.78
C SER A 370 12.21 18.40 -11.26
N LYS A 371 11.43 19.11 -12.10
CA LYS A 371 11.42 18.90 -13.55
C LYS A 371 12.78 19.21 -14.17
N GLU A 372 13.35 20.39 -13.88
CA GLU A 372 14.64 20.80 -14.41
C GLU A 372 15.76 19.83 -14.02
N SER A 373 15.69 19.25 -12.83
CA SER A 373 16.67 18.27 -12.35
C SER A 373 16.72 16.97 -13.17
N LEU A 374 15.69 16.68 -13.98
CA LEU A 374 15.67 15.51 -14.87
C LEU A 374 16.39 15.73 -16.20
N LYS A 375 16.59 17.01 -16.63
CA LYS A 375 17.19 17.32 -17.94
C LYS A 375 18.58 16.68 -18.16
N PRO A 376 19.52 16.72 -17.19
CA PRO A 376 20.83 16.10 -17.39
C PRO A 376 20.75 14.59 -17.67
N ALA A 377 19.73 13.89 -17.16
CA ALA A 377 19.55 12.46 -17.44
C ALA A 377 19.30 12.19 -18.93
N LEU A 378 18.62 13.07 -19.64
CA LEU A 378 18.35 12.93 -21.07
C LEU A 378 19.64 12.90 -21.91
N LEU A 379 20.65 13.66 -21.52
CA LEU A 379 21.97 13.62 -22.18
C LEU A 379 22.66 12.28 -21.94
N LEU A 380 22.60 11.76 -20.71
CA LEU A 380 23.15 10.44 -20.39
C LEU A 380 22.40 9.33 -21.13
N VAL A 381 21.08 9.40 -21.20
CA VAL A 381 20.22 8.47 -21.96
C VAL A 381 20.62 8.44 -23.43
N ASP A 382 20.81 9.60 -24.06
CA ASP A 382 21.21 9.71 -25.47
C ASP A 382 22.60 9.07 -25.70
N GLY A 383 23.56 9.33 -24.81
CA GLY A 383 24.88 8.71 -24.84
C GLY A 383 24.83 7.18 -24.75
N VAL A 384 24.07 6.65 -23.77
CA VAL A 384 23.85 5.20 -23.59
C VAL A 384 23.18 4.59 -24.82
N ARG A 385 22.17 5.25 -25.37
CA ARG A 385 21.44 4.81 -26.58
C ARG A 385 22.36 4.74 -27.81
N LYS A 386 23.19 5.74 -28.06
CA LYS A 386 24.14 5.77 -29.17
C LYS A 386 25.15 4.64 -29.07
N LEU A 387 25.73 4.40 -27.89
CA LEU A 387 26.64 3.31 -27.64
C LEU A 387 26.00 1.95 -27.88
N ALA A 388 24.81 1.70 -27.36
CA ALA A 388 24.08 0.45 -27.53
C ALA A 388 23.80 0.16 -29.02
N LYS A 389 23.31 1.17 -29.77
CA LYS A 389 23.08 1.05 -31.22
C LYS A 389 24.34 0.72 -31.98
N ASN A 390 25.46 1.37 -31.67
CA ASN A 390 26.75 1.09 -32.31
C ASN A 390 27.19 -0.35 -32.07
N ILE A 391 27.14 -0.84 -30.84
CA ILE A 391 27.50 -2.23 -30.52
C ILE A 391 26.60 -3.21 -31.28
N ASN A 392 25.28 -2.96 -31.33
CA ASN A 392 24.36 -3.81 -32.09
C ASN A 392 24.68 -3.85 -33.59
N ASN A 393 25.14 -2.74 -34.18
CA ASN A 393 25.58 -2.68 -35.57
C ASN A 393 26.90 -3.48 -35.77
N ASP A 394 27.85 -3.35 -34.84
CA ASP A 394 29.10 -4.08 -34.86
C ASP A 394 28.88 -5.60 -34.72
N ILE A 395 27.98 -6.03 -33.83
CA ILE A 395 27.56 -7.44 -33.69
C ILE A 395 26.99 -7.99 -35.01
N LYS A 396 26.13 -7.22 -35.68
CA LYS A 396 25.56 -7.63 -36.99
C LYS A 396 26.64 -7.76 -38.08
N ARG A 397 27.61 -6.86 -38.05
CA ARG A 397 28.71 -6.80 -39.05
C ARG A 397 29.72 -7.92 -38.88
N TYR A 398 30.18 -8.13 -37.65
CA TYR A 398 31.33 -9.02 -37.40
C TYR A 398 30.95 -10.45 -37.02
N LYS A 399 29.72 -10.66 -36.51
CA LYS A 399 29.17 -11.96 -36.09
C LYS A 399 30.00 -12.71 -35.03
N ASN A 400 30.95 -12.02 -34.39
CA ASN A 400 31.79 -12.50 -33.29
C ASN A 400 32.13 -11.38 -32.33
N ILE A 401 32.65 -11.70 -31.16
CA ILE A 401 33.09 -10.72 -30.18
C ILE A 401 34.46 -10.19 -30.55
N THR A 402 34.54 -8.93 -30.96
CA THR A 402 35.79 -8.23 -31.27
C THR A 402 36.28 -7.40 -30.09
N GLN A 403 37.56 -7.01 -30.09
CA GLN A 403 38.08 -6.10 -29.06
C GLN A 403 37.37 -4.75 -29.06
N GLU A 404 36.92 -4.27 -30.23
CA GLU A 404 36.16 -3.03 -30.33
C GLU A 404 34.78 -3.16 -29.67
N ILE A 405 34.08 -4.30 -29.88
CA ILE A 405 32.80 -4.59 -29.18
C ILE A 405 33.03 -4.61 -27.67
N LEU A 406 34.08 -5.26 -27.17
CA LEU A 406 34.41 -5.29 -25.74
C LEU A 406 34.71 -3.92 -25.16
N LYS A 407 35.46 -3.09 -25.89
CA LYS A 407 35.76 -1.71 -25.50
C LYS A 407 34.47 -0.86 -25.41
N ASN A 408 33.62 -0.96 -26.43
CA ASN A 408 32.36 -0.22 -26.48
C ASN A 408 31.34 -0.74 -25.43
N LEU A 409 31.33 -2.05 -25.14
CA LEU A 409 30.52 -2.62 -24.07
C LEU A 409 30.95 -2.09 -22.70
N LYS A 410 32.26 -1.97 -22.43
CA LYS A 410 32.75 -1.34 -21.19
C LYS A 410 32.31 0.10 -21.07
N LYS A 411 32.34 0.89 -22.16
CA LYS A 411 31.80 2.27 -22.15
C LYS A 411 30.31 2.29 -21.91
N LEU A 412 29.55 1.37 -22.51
CA LEU A 412 28.11 1.25 -22.35
C LEU A 412 27.73 0.94 -20.90
N THR A 413 28.40 -0.06 -20.29
CA THR A 413 28.13 -0.41 -18.87
C THR A 413 28.51 0.73 -17.92
N THR A 414 29.62 1.45 -18.20
CA THR A 414 29.98 2.66 -17.45
C THR A 414 28.89 3.75 -17.58
N GLY A 415 28.42 4.01 -18.79
CA GLY A 415 27.34 4.99 -19.04
C GLY A 415 26.02 4.56 -18.37
N TYR A 416 25.69 3.28 -18.42
CA TYR A 416 24.54 2.73 -17.69
C TYR A 416 24.69 2.93 -16.18
N THR A 417 25.86 2.64 -15.60
CA THR A 417 26.11 2.85 -14.16
C THR A 417 25.99 4.33 -13.79
N ALA A 418 26.56 5.23 -14.59
CA ALA A 418 26.46 6.67 -14.36
C ALA A 418 24.99 7.15 -14.35
N LEU A 419 24.17 6.64 -15.26
CA LEU A 419 22.75 6.98 -15.33
C LEU A 419 21.94 6.32 -14.19
N SER A 420 22.10 5.00 -14.03
CA SER A 420 21.21 4.19 -13.18
C SER A 420 21.58 4.22 -11.69
N TYR A 421 22.80 4.58 -11.34
CA TYR A 421 23.27 4.63 -9.95
C TYR A 421 23.77 6.01 -9.54
N ASP A 422 24.73 6.59 -10.27
CA ASP A 422 25.34 7.84 -9.84
C ASP A 422 24.38 9.01 -9.94
N PHE A 423 23.61 9.08 -11.03
CA PHE A 423 22.57 10.10 -11.19
C PHE A 423 21.36 9.84 -10.27
N ALA A 424 20.88 8.60 -10.20
CA ALA A 424 19.75 8.22 -9.36
C ALA A 424 20.03 8.49 -7.87
N SER A 425 21.25 8.23 -7.39
CA SER A 425 21.62 8.50 -5.98
C SER A 425 21.55 9.98 -5.59
N LYS A 426 21.59 10.88 -6.58
CA LYS A 426 21.57 12.34 -6.40
C LYS A 426 20.22 12.97 -6.78
N ASN A 427 19.35 12.21 -7.43
CA ASN A 427 18.05 12.68 -7.90
C ASN A 427 16.94 11.71 -7.52
N MET A 428 16.25 12.00 -6.43
CA MET A 428 15.19 11.18 -5.86
C MET A 428 14.05 10.92 -6.86
N LEU A 429 13.61 11.94 -7.60
CA LEU A 429 12.54 11.79 -8.59
C LEU A 429 12.96 10.83 -9.71
N PHE A 430 14.18 10.98 -10.21
CA PHE A 430 14.75 10.08 -11.21
C PHE A 430 14.85 8.64 -10.69
N ASP A 431 15.31 8.45 -9.44
CA ASP A 431 15.37 7.14 -8.81
C ASP A 431 13.99 6.46 -8.78
N PHE A 432 12.95 7.17 -8.33
CA PHE A 432 11.60 6.60 -8.28
C PHE A 432 11.04 6.19 -9.64
N ILE A 433 11.33 6.96 -10.70
CA ILE A 433 10.80 6.67 -12.03
C ILE A 433 11.55 5.56 -12.77
N THR A 434 12.78 5.21 -12.36
CA THR A 434 13.65 4.25 -13.07
C THR A 434 13.98 2.97 -12.28
N THR A 435 13.67 2.91 -11.00
CA THR A 435 14.09 1.82 -10.11
C THR A 435 13.63 0.43 -10.59
N ALA A 436 12.42 0.30 -11.11
CA ALA A 436 11.90 -1.00 -11.56
C ALA A 436 12.74 -1.61 -12.69
N GLU A 437 13.03 -0.84 -13.73
CA GLU A 437 13.83 -1.30 -14.87
C GLU A 437 15.30 -1.56 -14.50
N ARG A 438 15.84 -0.74 -13.59
CA ARG A 438 17.19 -0.96 -13.05
C ARG A 438 17.31 -2.31 -12.37
N ILE A 439 16.36 -2.67 -11.53
CA ILE A 439 16.34 -3.97 -10.83
C ILE A 439 16.29 -5.13 -11.82
N GLU A 440 15.47 -5.01 -12.87
CA GLU A 440 15.37 -6.03 -13.91
C GLU A 440 16.71 -6.27 -14.62
N ILE A 441 17.38 -5.20 -15.03
CA ILE A 441 18.68 -5.30 -15.73
C ILE A 441 19.77 -5.85 -14.80
N ASP A 442 19.80 -5.39 -13.55
CA ASP A 442 20.79 -5.88 -12.58
C ASP A 442 20.64 -7.38 -12.32
N TYR A 443 19.39 -7.87 -12.28
CA TYR A 443 19.11 -9.29 -12.15
C TYR A 443 19.66 -10.06 -13.38
N GLU A 444 19.37 -9.63 -14.60
CA GLU A 444 19.83 -10.23 -15.83
C GLU A 444 21.37 -10.25 -15.91
N MET A 445 22.02 -9.12 -15.58
CA MET A 445 23.50 -9.03 -15.57
C MET A 445 24.13 -10.02 -14.59
N LYS A 446 23.52 -10.22 -13.42
CA LYS A 446 24.03 -11.18 -12.42
C LYS A 446 23.83 -12.63 -12.84
N MET A 447 22.76 -12.93 -13.57
CA MET A 447 22.45 -14.30 -14.04
C MET A 447 23.27 -14.70 -15.27
N THR A 448 23.91 -13.75 -15.96
CA THR A 448 24.78 -14.01 -17.12
C THR A 448 26.11 -14.59 -16.66
N LYS A 449 26.26 -15.91 -16.80
CA LYS A 449 27.50 -16.66 -16.39
C LYS A 449 28.53 -16.77 -17.47
N GLU A 450 28.12 -16.73 -18.74
CA GLU A 450 29.01 -16.92 -19.89
C GLU A 450 28.98 -15.70 -20.81
N PHE A 451 30.15 -15.30 -21.27
CA PHE A 451 30.34 -14.16 -22.17
C PHE A 451 30.29 -14.63 -23.64
N THR A 452 29.06 -14.94 -24.09
CA THR A 452 28.78 -15.31 -25.48
C THR A 452 28.26 -14.11 -26.27
N LEU A 453 28.26 -14.20 -27.60
CA LEU A 453 27.74 -13.15 -28.48
C LEU A 453 26.26 -12.87 -28.17
N ASP A 454 25.47 -13.91 -27.88
CA ASP A 454 24.06 -13.79 -27.56
C ASP A 454 23.85 -13.13 -26.18
N SER A 455 24.68 -13.46 -25.18
CA SER A 455 24.61 -12.81 -23.86
C SER A 455 24.99 -11.32 -23.96
N VAL A 456 25.99 -10.96 -24.72
CA VAL A 456 26.37 -9.55 -24.99
C VAL A 456 25.23 -8.82 -25.68
N LYS A 457 24.62 -9.42 -26.71
CA LYS A 457 23.49 -8.85 -27.45
C LYS A 457 22.27 -8.64 -26.54
N ASN A 458 21.99 -9.61 -25.67
CA ASN A 458 20.88 -9.50 -24.71
C ASN A 458 21.10 -8.33 -23.75
N ILE A 459 22.26 -8.22 -23.11
CA ILE A 459 22.60 -7.13 -22.20
C ILE A 459 22.50 -5.76 -22.91
N VAL A 460 23.06 -5.64 -24.10
CA VAL A 460 23.02 -4.40 -24.91
C VAL A 460 21.59 -4.00 -25.22
N ASN A 461 20.72 -4.95 -25.60
CA ASN A 461 19.32 -4.69 -25.89
C ASN A 461 18.55 -4.27 -24.63
N LYS A 462 18.79 -4.91 -23.50
CA LYS A 462 18.17 -4.54 -22.21
C LYS A 462 18.58 -3.11 -21.78
N ILE A 463 19.86 -2.75 -21.91
CA ILE A 463 20.32 -1.38 -21.62
C ILE A 463 19.70 -0.36 -22.60
N LEU A 464 19.54 -0.71 -23.87
CA LEU A 464 18.88 0.14 -24.86
C LEU A 464 17.39 0.32 -24.53
N GLU A 465 16.72 -0.75 -24.14
CA GLU A 465 15.32 -0.70 -23.69
C GLU A 465 15.16 0.19 -22.44
N TYR A 466 16.05 0.04 -21.46
CA TYR A 466 16.10 0.90 -20.27
C TYR A 466 16.22 2.38 -20.66
N ALA A 467 17.18 2.72 -21.53
CA ALA A 467 17.37 4.09 -21.98
C ALA A 467 16.12 4.68 -22.65
N ASN A 468 15.45 3.88 -23.51
CA ASN A 468 14.23 4.32 -24.19
C ASN A 468 13.05 4.52 -23.20
N LYS A 469 12.83 3.56 -22.28
CA LYS A 469 11.80 3.66 -21.23
C LYS A 469 12.08 4.83 -20.29
N THR A 470 13.34 5.06 -19.95
CA THR A 470 13.75 6.18 -19.08
C THR A 470 13.38 7.52 -19.70
N GLU A 471 13.69 7.73 -21.00
CA GLU A 471 13.31 8.95 -21.73
C GLU A 471 11.78 9.14 -21.76
N GLU A 472 11.04 8.09 -22.11
CA GLU A 472 9.57 8.13 -22.14
C GLU A 472 9.00 8.56 -20.79
N LYS A 473 9.51 7.95 -19.70
CA LYS A 473 9.06 8.27 -18.34
C LYS A 473 9.43 9.69 -17.92
N ILE A 474 10.65 10.17 -18.22
CA ILE A 474 11.05 11.56 -17.96
C ILE A 474 10.11 12.53 -18.68
N ASN A 475 9.83 12.29 -19.96
CA ASN A 475 8.97 13.16 -20.76
C ASN A 475 7.54 13.16 -20.20
N LYS A 476 7.01 12.00 -19.80
CA LYS A 476 5.68 11.88 -19.21
C LYS A 476 5.57 12.62 -17.86
N VAL A 477 6.55 12.42 -16.98
CA VAL A 477 6.60 13.12 -15.68
C VAL A 477 6.74 14.63 -15.88
N SER A 478 7.61 15.07 -16.79
CA SER A 478 7.81 16.49 -17.10
C SER A 478 6.52 17.12 -17.64
N GLY A 479 5.83 16.44 -18.57
CA GLY A 479 4.54 16.88 -19.11
C GLY A 479 3.45 16.97 -18.04
N GLU A 480 3.40 16.02 -17.12
CA GLU A 480 2.45 16.05 -16.00
C GLU A 480 2.75 17.19 -15.02
N ILE A 481 4.04 17.46 -14.74
CA ILE A 481 4.44 18.63 -13.93
C ILE A 481 4.02 19.94 -14.63
N ASP A 482 4.22 20.07 -15.95
CA ASP A 482 3.80 21.27 -16.70
C ASP A 482 2.29 21.47 -16.63
N ARG A 483 1.51 20.41 -16.79
CA ARG A 483 0.05 20.43 -16.63
C ARG A 483 -0.33 20.97 -15.25
N VAL A 484 0.25 20.39 -14.20
CA VAL A 484 -0.03 20.77 -12.81
C VAL A 484 0.38 22.21 -12.54
N LEU A 485 1.57 22.65 -12.99
CA LEU A 485 2.00 24.05 -12.84
C LEU A 485 1.06 25.04 -13.52
N GLY A 486 0.39 24.64 -14.60
CA GLY A 486 -0.64 25.43 -15.26
C GLY A 486 -1.99 25.46 -14.51
N GLU A 487 -2.26 24.50 -13.64
CA GLU A 487 -3.52 24.39 -12.88
C GLU A 487 -3.46 25.06 -11.50
N ILE A 488 -2.29 25.12 -10.88
CA ILE A 488 -2.08 25.71 -9.53
C ILE A 488 -1.48 27.10 -9.60
#